data_1666ea80ceaf638654849e9124440fb7
#
_entry.id   1666ea80ceaf638654849e9124440fb7
#
_cell.length_a   1.000
_cell.length_b   1.000
_cell.length_c   1.000
_cell.angle_alpha   90.00
_cell.angle_beta   90.00
_cell.angle_gamma   90.00
#
_symmetry.space_group_name_H-M   'P 1'
#
loop_
_entity.id
_entity.type
_entity.pdbx_description
1 polymer ?
#
loop_
_entity_poly.entity_id
_entity_poly.type
_entity_poly.pdbx_seq_one_letter_code
_entity_poly.pdbx_strand_id
1 'polypeptide(L)'
;PSEWRIPLRRMKEALKNLPAERRRFAWDRIDDRELIEQWGRELDYAKVFPLLALDGGKVVADATLHRRAHGPLRLVGRVKWLIDPDYRGAGLGTMLINHFIDTARVNGLKFLNCMLISDLETDAVRVLRELGFREQRLPGYGTDPDGAPHDMSHLVLAL
;
A
#
# COMPACT_ATOMS: atom_id res chain seq x y z
N PRO A 1 -2.42 -18.74 -9.01
CA PRO A 1 -3.85 -19.10 -9.01
C PRO A 1 -4.69 -17.97 -9.58
N SER A 2 -5.75 -18.31 -10.32
CA SER A 2 -6.66 -17.32 -10.93
C SER A 2 -7.36 -16.42 -9.91
N GLU A 3 -7.41 -16.85 -8.67
CA GLU A 3 -7.98 -16.12 -7.51
C GLU A 3 -7.22 -14.83 -7.15
N TRP A 4 -5.95 -14.73 -7.54
CA TRP A 4 -5.10 -13.57 -7.28
C TRP A 4 -5.18 -12.49 -8.37
N ARG A 5 -5.89 -12.76 -9.46
CA ARG A 5 -6.11 -11.78 -10.51
C ARG A 5 -7.15 -10.78 -10.08
N ILE A 6 -6.72 -9.57 -9.77
CA ILE A 6 -7.63 -8.45 -9.53
C ILE A 6 -8.33 -8.13 -10.85
N PRO A 7 -9.66 -8.26 -10.96
CA PRO A 7 -10.37 -7.74 -12.11
C PRO A 7 -10.16 -6.23 -12.17
N LEU A 8 -9.69 -5.73 -13.30
CA LEU A 8 -9.43 -4.30 -13.54
C LEU A 8 -10.61 -3.42 -13.11
N ARG A 9 -11.84 -3.90 -13.31
CA ARG A 9 -13.07 -3.24 -12.88
C ARG A 9 -13.12 -2.99 -11.36
N ARG A 10 -12.73 -3.98 -10.55
CA ARG A 10 -12.74 -3.86 -9.08
C ARG A 10 -11.67 -2.91 -8.57
N MET A 11 -10.52 -2.90 -9.22
CA MET A 11 -9.47 -1.93 -8.93
C MET A 11 -9.92 -0.50 -9.22
N LYS A 12 -10.63 -0.28 -10.33
CA LYS A 12 -11.23 1.01 -10.67
C LYS A 12 -12.29 1.47 -9.68
N GLU A 13 -13.11 0.55 -9.17
CA GLU A 13 -14.14 0.86 -8.16
C GLU A 13 -13.52 1.27 -6.82
N ALA A 14 -12.48 0.57 -6.38
CA ALA A 14 -11.73 0.92 -5.17
C ALA A 14 -11.13 2.33 -5.26
N LEU A 15 -10.56 2.67 -6.40
CA LEU A 15 -9.93 3.97 -6.64
C LEU A 15 -10.94 5.12 -6.73
N LYS A 16 -12.14 4.87 -7.28
CA LYS A 16 -13.21 5.87 -7.35
C LYS A 16 -13.76 6.27 -5.99
N ASN A 17 -13.74 5.36 -5.03
CA ASN A 17 -14.28 5.56 -3.69
C ASN A 17 -13.29 6.23 -2.73
N LEU A 18 -12.07 6.52 -3.18
CA LEU A 18 -11.11 7.28 -2.38
C LEU A 18 -11.56 8.73 -2.21
N PRO A 19 -11.51 9.27 -0.99
CA PRO A 19 -11.68 10.70 -0.78
C PRO A 19 -10.70 11.50 -1.63
N ALA A 20 -11.14 12.65 -2.14
CA ALA A 20 -10.30 13.53 -2.97
C ALA A 20 -8.96 13.87 -2.30
N GLU A 21 -8.97 14.07 -0.98
CA GLU A 21 -7.77 14.32 -0.17
C GLU A 21 -6.76 13.17 -0.24
N ARG A 22 -7.23 11.92 -0.24
CA ARG A 22 -6.38 10.74 -0.36
C ARG A 22 -5.80 10.57 -1.74
N ARG A 23 -6.55 10.92 -2.78
CA ARG A 23 -6.05 10.89 -4.16
C ARG A 23 -4.93 11.90 -4.40
N ARG A 24 -4.93 13.03 -3.69
CA ARG A 24 -3.86 14.05 -3.78
C ARG A 24 -2.49 13.52 -3.40
N PHE A 25 -2.43 12.56 -2.48
CA PHE A 25 -1.19 12.00 -1.94
C PHE A 25 -0.88 10.60 -2.47
N ALA A 26 -1.58 10.15 -3.51
CA ALA A 26 -1.28 8.86 -4.10
C ALA A 26 0.12 8.84 -4.72
N TRP A 27 0.86 7.78 -4.48
CA TRP A 27 2.21 7.58 -5.00
C TRP A 27 2.22 7.36 -6.52
N ASP A 28 1.09 6.90 -7.05
CA ASP A 28 0.88 6.60 -8.44
C ASP A 28 -0.27 7.46 -8.98
N ARG A 29 -0.31 7.67 -10.28
CA ARG A 29 -1.36 8.46 -10.96
C ARG A 29 -2.65 7.65 -11.06
N ILE A 30 -3.38 7.53 -9.94
CA ILE A 30 -4.60 6.73 -9.82
C ILE A 30 -5.81 7.29 -10.59
N ASP A 31 -5.74 8.53 -11.04
CA ASP A 31 -6.73 9.19 -11.89
C ASP A 31 -6.49 8.92 -13.38
N ASP A 32 -5.34 8.40 -13.75
CA ASP A 32 -4.99 8.05 -15.13
C ASP A 32 -5.54 6.66 -15.48
N ARG A 33 -6.64 6.67 -16.25
CA ARG A 33 -7.32 5.44 -16.68
C ARG A 33 -6.44 4.54 -17.51
N GLU A 34 -5.65 5.10 -18.42
CA GLU A 34 -4.81 4.35 -19.33
C GLU A 34 -3.68 3.64 -18.59
N LEU A 35 -3.08 4.32 -17.62
CA LEU A 35 -2.06 3.76 -16.74
C LEU A 35 -2.61 2.60 -15.91
N ILE A 36 -3.81 2.74 -15.34
CA ILE A 36 -4.46 1.68 -14.55
C ILE A 36 -4.78 0.47 -15.44
N GLU A 37 -5.21 0.70 -16.68
CA GLU A 37 -5.48 -0.37 -17.64
C GLU A 37 -4.21 -1.10 -18.06
N GLN A 38 -3.10 -0.37 -18.22
CA GLN A 38 -1.79 -0.92 -18.48
C GLN A 38 -1.32 -1.79 -17.31
N TRP A 39 -1.43 -1.30 -16.09
CA TRP A 39 -1.08 -2.10 -14.90
C TRP A 39 -1.85 -3.42 -14.82
N GLY A 40 -3.14 -3.39 -15.13
CA GLY A 40 -3.98 -4.60 -15.10
C GLY A 40 -3.58 -5.64 -16.16
N ARG A 41 -2.98 -5.21 -17.26
CA ARG A 41 -2.49 -6.11 -18.32
C ARG A 41 -1.08 -6.62 -18.08
N GLU A 42 -0.22 -5.80 -17.48
CA GLU A 42 1.22 -6.04 -17.36
C GLU A 42 1.65 -6.42 -15.93
N LEU A 43 0.72 -6.82 -15.07
CA LEU A 43 1.02 -7.18 -13.70
C LEU A 43 2.00 -8.37 -13.65
N ASP A 44 3.21 -8.10 -13.23
CA ASP A 44 4.24 -9.11 -13.00
C ASP A 44 4.17 -9.60 -11.54
N TYR A 45 3.53 -10.73 -11.34
CA TYR A 45 3.36 -11.33 -10.01
C TYR A 45 4.69 -11.77 -9.36
N ALA A 46 5.78 -11.80 -10.09
CA ALA A 46 7.10 -12.00 -9.51
C ALA A 46 7.61 -10.75 -8.78
N LYS A 47 7.09 -9.58 -9.12
CA LYS A 47 7.48 -8.28 -8.56
C LYS A 47 6.41 -7.64 -7.68
N VAL A 48 5.14 -7.97 -7.90
CA VAL A 48 4.02 -7.36 -7.19
C VAL A 48 3.05 -8.44 -6.69
N PHE A 49 2.76 -8.42 -5.39
CA PHE A 49 1.74 -9.26 -4.77
C PHE A 49 0.54 -8.37 -4.42
N PRO A 50 -0.53 -8.38 -5.21
CA PRO A 50 -1.73 -7.62 -4.91
C PRO A 50 -2.65 -8.37 -3.95
N LEU A 51 -3.35 -7.62 -3.11
CA LEU A 51 -4.33 -8.15 -2.17
C LEU A 51 -5.54 -7.22 -2.11
N LEU A 52 -6.73 -7.78 -2.28
CA LEU A 52 -7.98 -7.04 -2.15
C LEU A 52 -8.76 -7.54 -0.94
N ALA A 53 -9.32 -6.62 -0.17
CA ALA A 53 -10.36 -6.94 0.80
C ALA A 53 -11.73 -6.65 0.19
N LEU A 54 -12.63 -7.59 0.37
CA LEU A 54 -14.00 -7.52 -0.17
C LEU A 54 -15.00 -7.63 0.97
N ASP A 55 -16.02 -6.79 0.91
CA ASP A 55 -17.22 -6.90 1.74
C ASP A 55 -18.45 -7.02 0.83
N GLY A 56 -19.10 -8.19 0.83
CA GLY A 56 -20.25 -8.46 -0.03
C GLY A 56 -20.02 -8.17 -1.53
N GLY A 57 -18.79 -8.40 -2.03
CA GLY A 57 -18.41 -8.12 -3.41
C GLY A 57 -17.95 -6.67 -3.67
N LYS A 58 -18.05 -5.77 -2.68
CA LYS A 58 -17.47 -4.42 -2.73
C LYS A 58 -16.00 -4.49 -2.35
N VAL A 59 -15.13 -3.83 -3.11
CA VAL A 59 -13.72 -3.66 -2.74
C VAL A 59 -13.62 -2.57 -1.68
N VAL A 60 -13.13 -2.94 -0.50
CA VAL A 60 -12.98 -2.04 0.66
C VAL A 60 -11.53 -1.74 1.02
N ALA A 61 -10.60 -2.51 0.49
CA ALA A 61 -9.18 -2.20 0.55
C ALA A 61 -8.44 -2.80 -0.64
N ASP A 62 -7.41 -2.11 -1.04
CA ASP A 62 -6.42 -2.53 -2.02
C ASP A 62 -5.03 -2.37 -1.41
N ALA A 63 -4.24 -3.41 -1.45
CA ALA A 63 -2.89 -3.40 -0.92
C ALA A 63 -1.95 -4.13 -1.87
N THR A 64 -0.72 -3.67 -1.95
CA THR A 64 0.32 -4.27 -2.78
C THR A 64 1.62 -4.40 -2.03
N LEU A 65 2.28 -5.54 -2.22
CA LEU A 65 3.66 -5.77 -1.80
C LEU A 65 4.54 -5.79 -3.05
N HIS A 66 5.42 -4.80 -3.15
CA HIS A 66 6.37 -4.68 -4.26
C HIS A 66 7.73 -5.20 -3.86
N ARG A 67 8.39 -5.93 -4.74
CA ARG A 67 9.77 -6.34 -4.57
C ARG A 67 10.61 -6.08 -5.82
N ARG A 68 11.90 -5.94 -5.64
CA ARG A 68 12.86 -5.79 -6.73
C ARG A 68 13.51 -7.14 -7.03
N ALA A 69 13.70 -7.45 -8.32
CA ALA A 69 14.38 -8.67 -8.74
C ALA A 69 15.90 -8.62 -8.48
N HIS A 70 16.49 -7.42 -8.50
CA HIS A 70 17.94 -7.20 -8.45
C HIS A 70 18.31 -6.01 -7.57
N GLY A 71 19.59 -5.92 -7.25
CA GLY A 71 20.18 -4.79 -6.54
C GLY A 71 20.19 -4.95 -5.02
N PRO A 72 20.68 -3.93 -4.31
CA PRO A 72 20.89 -4.00 -2.85
C PRO A 72 19.59 -4.07 -2.05
N LEU A 73 18.46 -3.65 -2.63
CA LEU A 73 17.14 -3.69 -1.97
C LEU A 73 16.27 -4.89 -2.41
N ARG A 74 16.85 -5.91 -3.04
CA ARG A 74 16.11 -7.09 -3.52
C ARG A 74 15.42 -7.92 -2.42
N LEU A 75 15.89 -7.81 -1.19
CA LEU A 75 15.32 -8.50 -0.02
C LEU A 75 14.41 -7.60 0.82
N VAL A 76 14.07 -6.42 0.31
CA VAL A 76 13.16 -5.47 0.93
C VAL A 76 11.87 -5.41 0.15
N GLY A 77 10.75 -5.71 0.82
CA GLY A 77 9.42 -5.54 0.26
C GLY A 77 8.86 -4.17 0.62
N ARG A 78 8.28 -3.48 -0.35
CA ARG A 78 7.59 -2.21 -0.12
C ARG A 78 6.09 -2.41 -0.15
N VAL A 79 5.43 -2.03 0.92
CA VAL A 79 3.98 -2.11 1.08
C VAL A 79 3.34 -0.78 0.71
N LYS A 80 2.29 -0.85 -0.10
CA LYS A 80 1.35 0.25 -0.36
C LYS A 80 -0.06 -0.23 -0.09
N TRP A 81 -0.91 0.60 0.47
CA TRP A 81 -2.31 0.27 0.69
C TRP A 81 -3.24 1.47 0.57
N LEU A 82 -4.50 1.15 0.27
CA LEU A 82 -5.62 2.07 0.28
C LEU A 82 -6.78 1.37 0.98
N ILE A 83 -7.33 1.97 2.02
CA ILE A 83 -8.47 1.43 2.77
C ILE A 83 -9.62 2.43 2.67
N ASP A 84 -10.82 1.92 2.35
CA ASP A 84 -12.04 2.72 2.36
C ASP A 84 -12.21 3.35 3.74
N PRO A 85 -12.43 4.68 3.83
CA PRO A 85 -12.58 5.38 5.10
C PRO A 85 -13.64 4.80 6.03
N ASP A 86 -14.73 4.25 5.48
CA ASP A 86 -15.82 3.64 6.25
C ASP A 86 -15.41 2.33 6.94
N TYR A 87 -14.29 1.74 6.51
CA TYR A 87 -13.74 0.50 7.05
C TYR A 87 -12.49 0.71 7.90
N ARG A 88 -12.15 1.94 8.22
CA ARG A 88 -11.06 2.26 9.14
C ARG A 88 -11.46 1.88 10.56
N GLY A 89 -10.46 1.42 11.34
CA GLY A 89 -10.69 0.97 12.71
C GLY A 89 -11.30 -0.43 12.85
N ALA A 90 -11.59 -1.12 11.73
CA ALA A 90 -12.11 -2.49 11.74
C ALA A 90 -11.01 -3.58 11.80
N GLY A 91 -9.75 -3.21 11.98
CA GLY A 91 -8.63 -4.15 12.00
C GLY A 91 -8.15 -4.60 10.62
N LEU A 92 -8.67 -4.01 9.56
CA LEU A 92 -8.37 -4.41 8.17
C LEU A 92 -6.90 -4.18 7.81
N GLY A 93 -6.33 -3.04 8.22
CA GLY A 93 -4.91 -2.74 8.02
C GLY A 93 -4.00 -3.77 8.69
N THR A 94 -4.32 -4.16 9.92
CA THR A 94 -3.60 -5.21 10.65
C THR A 94 -3.64 -6.54 9.92
N MET A 95 -4.81 -6.94 9.43
CA MET A 95 -4.97 -8.18 8.66
C MET A 95 -4.15 -8.18 7.37
N LEU A 96 -4.20 -7.10 6.62
CA LEU A 96 -3.46 -6.95 5.35
C LEU A 96 -1.95 -7.02 5.59
N ILE A 97 -1.45 -6.31 6.59
CA ILE A 97 -0.02 -6.31 6.92
C ILE A 97 0.45 -7.68 7.43
N ASN A 98 -0.30 -8.34 8.29
CA ASN A 98 0.04 -9.70 8.73
C ASN A 98 0.13 -10.67 7.56
N HIS A 99 -0.77 -10.55 6.60
CA HIS A 99 -0.71 -11.36 5.38
C HIS A 99 0.57 -11.09 4.58
N PHE A 100 0.95 -9.83 4.42
CA PHE A 100 2.19 -9.47 3.72
C PHE A 100 3.45 -9.87 4.48
N ILE A 101 3.43 -9.85 5.80
CA ILE A 101 4.53 -10.38 6.63
C ILE A 101 4.75 -11.86 6.31
N ASP A 102 3.68 -12.65 6.30
CA ASP A 102 3.76 -14.09 5.99
C ASP A 102 4.21 -14.33 4.56
N THR A 103 3.63 -13.61 3.60
CA THR A 103 4.01 -13.69 2.18
C THR A 103 5.48 -13.32 1.96
N ALA A 104 5.94 -12.26 2.61
CA ALA A 104 7.32 -11.80 2.52
C ALA A 104 8.31 -12.86 3.07
N ARG A 105 7.99 -13.45 4.21
CA ARG A 105 8.81 -14.53 4.80
C ARG A 105 8.90 -15.75 3.89
N VAL A 106 7.78 -16.21 3.35
CA VAL A 106 7.72 -17.33 2.41
C VAL A 106 8.56 -17.06 1.15
N ASN A 107 8.60 -15.81 0.70
CA ASN A 107 9.38 -15.40 -0.49
C ASN A 107 10.82 -14.98 -0.16
N GLY A 108 11.30 -15.22 1.04
CA GLY A 108 12.69 -14.97 1.43
C GLY A 108 13.07 -13.51 1.62
N LEU A 109 12.08 -12.61 1.71
CA LEU A 109 12.34 -11.21 2.05
C LEU A 109 12.80 -11.09 3.51
N LYS A 110 13.63 -10.12 3.79
CA LYS A 110 14.18 -9.87 5.13
C LYS A 110 13.61 -8.63 5.79
N PHE A 111 13.05 -7.72 5.00
CA PHE A 111 12.49 -6.48 5.50
C PHE A 111 11.20 -6.13 4.75
N LEU A 112 10.29 -5.46 5.45
CA LEU A 112 9.20 -4.70 4.84
C LEU A 112 9.41 -3.22 5.14
N ASN A 113 9.07 -2.36 4.18
CA ASN A 113 9.00 -0.93 4.41
C ASN A 113 7.69 -0.34 3.93
N CYS A 114 7.31 0.76 4.54
CA CYS A 114 6.15 1.56 4.16
C CYS A 114 6.48 3.03 4.39
N MET A 115 6.10 3.89 3.45
CA MET A 115 6.24 5.34 3.58
C MET A 115 4.85 5.95 3.71
N LEU A 116 4.60 6.70 4.77
CA LEU A 116 3.32 7.31 5.07
C LEU A 116 3.47 8.82 5.31
N ILE A 117 2.38 9.55 5.09
CA ILE A 117 2.29 10.97 5.45
C ILE A 117 1.91 11.05 6.92
N SER A 118 2.84 11.52 7.77
CA SER A 118 2.77 11.37 9.22
C SER A 118 1.54 12.00 9.87
N ASP A 119 1.13 13.17 9.39
CA ASP A 119 0.02 13.95 9.93
C ASP A 119 -1.35 13.54 9.38
N LEU A 120 -1.40 12.94 8.20
CA LEU A 120 -2.65 12.51 7.56
C LEU A 120 -2.98 11.03 7.78
N GLU A 121 -1.96 10.21 8.01
CA GLU A 121 -2.08 8.75 8.12
C GLU A 121 -1.71 8.25 9.51
N THR A 122 -2.09 9.00 10.54
CA THR A 122 -1.76 8.71 11.95
C THR A 122 -2.20 7.33 12.42
N ASP A 123 -3.38 6.88 12.00
CA ASP A 123 -3.88 5.53 12.35
C ASP A 123 -3.04 4.43 11.73
N ALA A 124 -2.64 4.59 10.46
CA ALA A 124 -1.79 3.63 9.78
C ALA A 124 -0.39 3.57 10.41
N VAL A 125 0.19 4.71 10.77
CA VAL A 125 1.47 4.78 11.49
C VAL A 125 1.37 4.02 12.82
N ARG A 126 0.30 4.26 13.58
CA ARG A 126 0.06 3.58 14.86
C ARG A 126 -0.04 2.06 14.68
N VAL A 127 -0.81 1.58 13.71
CA VAL A 127 -0.97 0.15 13.42
C VAL A 127 0.37 -0.50 13.08
N LEU A 128 1.16 0.12 12.22
CA LEU A 128 2.47 -0.41 11.84
C LEU A 128 3.44 -0.45 13.03
N ARG A 129 3.45 0.57 13.87
CA ARG A 129 4.26 0.58 15.09
C ARG A 129 3.86 -0.52 16.07
N GLU A 130 2.57 -0.75 16.26
CA GLU A 130 2.05 -1.86 17.09
C GLU A 130 2.47 -3.23 16.56
N LEU A 131 2.62 -3.37 15.24
CA LEU A 131 3.10 -4.60 14.60
C LEU A 131 4.63 -4.75 14.61
N GLY A 132 5.36 -3.79 15.20
CA GLY A 132 6.79 -3.85 15.38
C GLY A 132 7.62 -3.09 14.35
N PHE A 133 6.99 -2.32 13.47
CA PHE A 133 7.72 -1.43 12.56
C PHE A 133 8.40 -0.31 13.34
N ARG A 134 9.63 -0.01 12.96
CA ARG A 134 10.36 1.16 13.45
C ARG A 134 10.09 2.35 12.56
N GLU A 135 9.73 3.47 13.18
CA GLU A 135 9.45 4.73 12.49
C GLU A 135 10.67 5.63 12.49
N GLN A 136 11.03 6.12 11.31
CA GLN A 136 11.90 7.28 11.14
C GLN A 136 11.06 8.42 10.58
N ARG A 137 10.95 9.51 11.34
CA ARG A 137 10.25 10.70 10.89
C ARG A 137 11.15 11.57 10.06
N LEU A 138 10.64 12.03 8.92
CA LEU A 138 11.35 12.85 7.94
C LEU A 138 10.59 14.17 7.76
N PRO A 139 10.94 15.21 8.53
CA PRO A 139 10.23 16.49 8.48
C PRO A 139 10.34 17.14 7.10
N GLY A 140 9.20 17.61 6.56
CA GLY A 140 9.13 18.31 5.29
C GLY A 140 9.54 17.51 4.05
N TYR A 141 9.68 16.20 4.19
CA TYR A 141 10.18 15.33 3.11
C TYR A 141 9.17 15.13 1.97
N GLY A 142 7.88 15.18 2.27
CA GLY A 142 6.81 15.11 1.28
C GLY A 142 6.39 16.49 0.79
N THR A 143 5.83 16.55 -0.41
CA THR A 143 5.29 17.79 -0.99
C THR A 143 3.90 17.50 -1.54
N ASP A 144 2.91 18.30 -1.18
CA ASP A 144 1.57 18.19 -1.74
C ASP A 144 1.47 18.79 -3.16
N PRO A 145 0.37 18.57 -3.88
CA PRO A 145 0.19 19.12 -5.22
C PRO A 145 0.26 20.64 -5.32
N ASP A 146 0.01 21.35 -4.22
CA ASP A 146 0.07 22.81 -4.13
C ASP A 146 1.48 23.33 -3.75
N GLY A 147 2.43 22.43 -3.53
CA GLY A 147 3.81 22.72 -3.16
C GLY A 147 4.06 22.88 -1.66
N ALA A 148 3.06 22.58 -0.80
CA ALA A 148 3.25 22.64 0.65
C ALA A 148 3.99 21.39 1.17
N PRO A 149 4.96 21.57 2.10
CA PRO A 149 5.67 20.44 2.68
C PRO A 149 4.82 19.67 3.68
N HIS A 150 5.03 18.35 3.73
CA HIS A 150 4.45 17.44 4.72
C HIS A 150 5.52 16.54 5.32
N ASP A 151 5.37 16.23 6.62
CA ASP A 151 6.23 15.27 7.27
C ASP A 151 5.88 13.85 6.78
N MET A 152 6.91 13.05 6.56
CA MET A 152 6.77 11.65 6.18
C MET A 152 7.27 10.75 7.31
N SER A 153 6.67 9.58 7.41
CA SER A 153 7.16 8.49 8.27
C SER A 153 7.63 7.34 7.41
N HIS A 154 8.90 7.00 7.53
CA HIS A 154 9.46 5.78 6.95
C HIS A 154 9.42 4.69 8.01
N LEU A 155 8.66 3.63 7.76
CA LEU A 155 8.46 2.53 8.68
C LEU A 155 9.09 1.26 8.11
N VAL A 156 9.89 0.58 8.93
CA VAL A 156 10.64 -0.62 8.53
C VAL A 156 10.44 -1.73 9.55
N LEU A 157 10.13 -2.93 9.07
CA LEU A 157 10.06 -4.14 9.86
C LEU A 157 11.15 -5.12 9.41
N ALA A 158 11.94 -5.60 10.37
CA ALA A 158 12.80 -6.77 10.17
C ALA A 158 11.95 -8.06 10.31
N LEU A 159 12.05 -8.93 9.33
CA LEU A 159 11.27 -10.18 9.26
C LEU A 159 11.98 -11.36 9.94
#